data_9c6e0f27488b8e46b7c2214e8c8c0715
#
_entry.id   9c6e0f27488b8e46b7c2214e8c8c0715
#
_cell.length_a   1.000
_cell.length_b   1.000
_cell.length_c   1.000
_cell.angle_alpha   90.00
_cell.angle_beta   90.00
_cell.angle_gamma   90.00
#
_symmetry.space_group_name_H-M   'P 1'
#
loop_
_entity.id
_entity.type
_entity.pdbx_description
1 polymer ?
#
loop_
_entity_poly.entity_id
_entity_poly.type
_entity_poly.pdbx_seq_one_letter_code
_entity_poly.pdbx_strand_id
1 'polypeptide(L)'
;LQSFIIGNDAVGREFMEAVAAKARAGVRVRVLYDRFGSSHALWGGLFRKYRKVPNLTLAGWTQSNLFRKQLHFNLRNHRKALIVDGRIGFTGGVNLNEYSRSNGRQAAIQDYHFRLLGPIVQELQYSFLRDWHVMTEEDPVQLLSAQHFRRLPPEGAALARVVNSGPSSDLRVAVDLFFN
;
A
#
# COMPACT_ATOMS: atom_id res chain seq x y z
N LEU A 1 -2.97 -3.98 2.06
CA LEU A 1 -1.67 -3.94 1.40
C LEU A 1 -1.66 -2.86 0.32
N GLN A 2 -0.61 -2.06 0.29
CA GLN A 2 -0.34 -1.08 -0.75
C GLN A 2 1.10 -1.23 -1.21
N SER A 3 1.34 -1.26 -2.51
CA SER A 3 2.71 -1.32 -3.06
C SER A 3 2.80 -0.58 -4.40
N PHE A 4 3.91 0.12 -4.61
CA PHE A 4 4.20 0.73 -5.90
C PHE A 4 4.49 -0.35 -6.95
N ILE A 5 5.38 -1.30 -6.64
CA ILE A 5 5.69 -2.41 -7.54
C ILE A 5 5.27 -3.73 -6.90
N ILE A 6 4.42 -4.48 -7.60
CA ILE A 6 4.23 -5.91 -7.42
C ILE A 6 4.76 -6.58 -8.69
N GLY A 7 5.84 -7.33 -8.58
CA GLY A 7 6.52 -7.96 -9.72
C GLY A 7 5.74 -9.15 -10.29
N ASN A 8 5.91 -9.43 -11.58
CA ASN A 8 5.48 -10.71 -12.17
C ASN A 8 6.62 -11.75 -12.07
N ASP A 9 7.25 -11.82 -10.92
CA ASP A 9 8.40 -12.65 -10.58
C ASP A 9 8.06 -13.58 -9.39
N ALA A 10 9.05 -14.32 -8.90
CA ALA A 10 8.83 -15.27 -7.80
C ALA A 10 8.35 -14.55 -6.54
N VAL A 11 8.94 -13.41 -6.18
CA VAL A 11 8.57 -12.63 -4.98
C VAL A 11 7.14 -12.09 -5.06
N GLY A 12 6.79 -11.44 -6.18
CA GLY A 12 5.45 -10.90 -6.36
C GLY A 12 4.38 -12.00 -6.37
N ARG A 13 4.67 -13.16 -7.01
CA ARG A 13 3.77 -14.31 -7.02
C ARG A 13 3.62 -14.96 -5.64
N GLU A 14 4.71 -15.14 -4.91
CA GLU A 14 4.70 -15.69 -3.54
C GLU A 14 3.85 -14.80 -2.62
N PHE A 15 4.04 -13.49 -2.70
CA PHE A 15 3.29 -12.55 -1.87
C PHE A 15 1.79 -12.53 -2.23
N MET A 16 1.46 -12.51 -3.52
CA MET A 16 0.06 -12.56 -3.97
C MET A 16 -0.62 -13.88 -3.59
N GLU A 17 0.09 -15.02 -3.63
CA GLU A 17 -0.48 -16.29 -3.17
C GLU A 17 -0.70 -16.30 -1.66
N ALA A 18 0.24 -15.76 -0.89
CA ALA A 18 0.10 -15.65 0.58
C ALA A 18 -1.13 -14.83 0.98
N VAL A 19 -1.36 -13.66 0.36
CA VAL A 19 -2.55 -12.85 0.66
C VAL A 19 -3.83 -13.51 0.16
N ALA A 20 -3.79 -14.20 -0.98
CA ALA A 20 -4.93 -14.95 -1.50
C ALA A 20 -5.29 -16.15 -0.61
N ALA A 21 -4.30 -16.84 -0.06
CA ALA A 21 -4.51 -17.92 0.91
C ALA A 21 -5.21 -17.41 2.18
N LYS A 22 -4.80 -16.25 2.70
CA LYS A 22 -5.48 -15.61 3.84
C LYS A 22 -6.91 -15.20 3.50
N ALA A 23 -7.14 -14.69 2.30
CA ALA A 23 -8.48 -14.32 1.84
C ALA A 23 -9.40 -15.55 1.74
N ARG A 24 -8.92 -16.69 1.20
CA ARG A 24 -9.66 -17.96 1.17
C ARG A 24 -9.97 -18.49 2.58
N ALA A 25 -9.11 -18.19 3.54
CA ALA A 25 -9.32 -18.52 4.95
C ALA A 25 -10.26 -17.53 5.69
N GLY A 26 -10.95 -16.64 4.97
CA GLY A 26 -11.94 -15.72 5.52
C GLY A 26 -11.41 -14.32 5.91
N VAL A 27 -10.13 -14.05 5.75
CA VAL A 27 -9.57 -12.71 6.02
C VAL A 27 -9.96 -11.76 4.89
N ARG A 28 -10.51 -10.59 5.24
CA ARG A 28 -10.78 -9.52 4.26
C ARG A 28 -9.48 -8.86 3.85
N VAL A 29 -9.09 -9.02 2.60
CA VAL A 29 -7.83 -8.50 2.05
C VAL A 29 -8.12 -7.44 0.98
N ARG A 30 -7.52 -6.27 1.15
CA ARG A 30 -7.51 -5.19 0.17
C ARG A 30 -6.09 -4.97 -0.35
N VAL A 31 -5.89 -5.04 -1.66
CA VAL A 31 -4.60 -4.80 -2.30
C VAL A 31 -4.71 -3.62 -3.25
N LEU A 32 -3.96 -2.57 -2.96
CA LEU A 32 -3.81 -1.40 -3.81
C LEU A 32 -2.42 -1.42 -4.45
N TYR A 33 -2.36 -1.48 -5.77
CA TYR A 33 -1.11 -1.49 -6.52
C TYR A 33 -1.07 -0.31 -7.51
N ASP A 34 0.11 0.24 -7.75
CA ASP A 34 0.27 1.24 -8.82
C ASP A 34 0.31 0.54 -10.18
N ARG A 35 -0.55 0.96 -11.12
CA ARG A 35 -0.68 0.32 -12.44
C ARG A 35 0.55 0.48 -13.31
N PHE A 36 1.28 1.57 -13.15
CA PHE A 36 2.51 1.79 -13.90
C PHE A 36 3.67 1.02 -13.28
N GLY A 37 3.89 1.17 -11.96
CA GLY A 37 4.94 0.44 -11.25
C GLY A 37 4.77 -1.08 -11.38
N SER A 38 3.52 -1.57 -11.37
CA SER A 38 3.20 -3.00 -11.50
C SER A 38 2.78 -3.39 -12.93
N SER A 39 3.18 -2.62 -13.95
CA SER A 39 2.75 -2.86 -15.35
C SER A 39 3.09 -4.27 -15.85
N HIS A 40 4.27 -4.80 -15.55
CA HIS A 40 4.67 -6.16 -15.90
C HIS A 40 3.73 -7.23 -15.29
N ALA A 41 3.31 -7.04 -14.03
CA ALA A 41 2.35 -7.93 -13.38
C ALA A 41 0.95 -7.80 -13.97
N LEU A 42 0.55 -6.57 -14.31
CA LEU A 42 -0.73 -6.28 -14.92
C LEU A 42 -0.85 -6.92 -16.32
N TRP A 43 0.12 -6.64 -17.20
CA TRP A 43 0.14 -7.18 -18.57
C TRP A 43 0.38 -8.70 -18.59
N GLY A 44 1.21 -9.21 -17.68
CA GLY A 44 1.45 -10.65 -17.50
C GLY A 44 0.29 -11.42 -16.85
N GLY A 45 -0.81 -10.74 -16.53
CA GLY A 45 -2.03 -11.37 -16.04
C GLY A 45 -1.99 -11.84 -14.58
N LEU A 46 -0.97 -11.46 -13.80
CA LEU A 46 -0.84 -11.86 -12.39
C LEU A 46 -2.13 -11.53 -11.61
N PHE A 47 -2.59 -10.29 -11.68
CA PHE A 47 -3.78 -9.87 -10.92
C PHE A 47 -5.06 -10.55 -11.39
N ARG A 48 -5.16 -10.93 -12.68
CA ARG A 48 -6.32 -11.63 -13.24
C ARG A 48 -6.55 -12.98 -12.58
N LYS A 49 -5.48 -13.69 -12.21
CA LYS A 49 -5.51 -14.97 -11.49
C LYS A 49 -6.28 -14.87 -10.16
N TYR A 50 -6.20 -13.72 -9.49
CA TYR A 50 -6.72 -13.54 -8.14
C TYR A 50 -8.06 -12.79 -8.06
N ARG A 51 -8.58 -12.27 -9.18
CA ARG A 51 -9.84 -11.47 -9.20
C ARG A 51 -11.06 -12.19 -8.65
N LYS A 52 -11.08 -13.51 -8.72
CA LYS A 52 -12.22 -14.34 -8.28
C LYS A 52 -12.01 -14.95 -6.89
N VAL A 53 -10.92 -14.62 -6.21
CA VAL A 53 -10.66 -15.11 -4.84
C VAL A 53 -11.62 -14.40 -3.89
N PRO A 54 -12.44 -15.14 -3.13
CA PRO A 54 -13.35 -14.54 -2.16
C PRO A 54 -12.57 -13.75 -1.12
N ASN A 55 -13.16 -12.69 -0.61
CA ASN A 55 -12.57 -11.76 0.38
C ASN A 55 -11.30 -11.03 -0.07
N LEU A 56 -10.87 -11.17 -1.34
CA LEU A 56 -9.72 -10.45 -1.90
C LEU A 56 -10.21 -9.41 -2.91
N THR A 57 -9.97 -8.14 -2.62
CA THR A 57 -10.25 -7.03 -3.53
C THR A 57 -8.96 -6.41 -4.02
N LEU A 58 -8.83 -6.28 -5.33
CA LEU A 58 -7.66 -5.69 -5.99
C LEU A 58 -8.06 -4.36 -6.64
N ALA A 59 -7.37 -3.28 -6.30
CA ALA A 59 -7.55 -1.98 -6.92
C ALA A 59 -6.23 -1.49 -7.51
N GLY A 60 -6.27 -1.02 -8.75
CA GLY A 60 -5.10 -0.47 -9.43
C GLY A 60 -5.11 1.04 -9.38
N TRP A 61 -4.13 1.64 -8.73
CA TRP A 61 -3.95 3.08 -8.73
C TRP A 61 -3.70 3.58 -10.16
N THR A 62 -4.56 4.48 -10.61
CA THR A 62 -4.43 5.18 -11.87
C THR A 62 -4.90 6.61 -11.70
N GLN A 63 -4.27 7.52 -12.39
CA GLN A 63 -4.63 8.93 -12.30
C GLN A 63 -5.49 9.45 -13.44
N SER A 64 -5.81 8.60 -14.39
CA SER A 64 -6.75 8.96 -15.44
C SER A 64 -8.18 8.70 -15.00
N ASN A 65 -8.79 9.64 -14.31
CA ASN A 65 -10.24 9.71 -14.26
C ASN A 65 -10.68 10.49 -15.49
N LEU A 66 -10.97 9.79 -16.57
CA LEU A 66 -11.46 10.35 -17.85
C LEU A 66 -12.73 11.22 -17.64
N PHE A 67 -13.50 10.95 -16.61
CA PHE A 67 -14.73 11.69 -16.28
C PHE A 67 -14.46 13.05 -15.61
N ARG A 68 -13.30 13.25 -14.99
CA ARG A 68 -12.97 14.50 -14.27
C ARG A 68 -12.02 15.44 -15.03
N LYS A 69 -11.65 15.15 -16.30
CA LYS A 69 -10.76 15.97 -17.15
C LYS A 69 -9.43 16.38 -16.49
N GLN A 70 -8.98 15.66 -15.47
CA GLN A 70 -7.71 15.94 -14.79
C GLN A 70 -6.67 14.90 -15.22
N LEU A 71 -5.88 15.27 -16.21
CA LEU A 71 -4.76 14.47 -16.71
C LEU A 71 -3.49 14.81 -15.90
N HIS A 72 -3.32 14.17 -14.75
CA HIS A 72 -2.09 14.30 -13.98
C HIS A 72 -1.21 13.06 -14.18
N PHE A 73 -0.52 12.97 -15.28
CA PHE A 73 0.31 11.81 -15.66
C PHE A 73 1.47 11.50 -14.69
N ASN A 74 1.84 12.43 -13.81
CA ASN A 74 3.03 12.31 -12.96
C ASN A 74 2.79 11.90 -11.51
N LEU A 75 1.55 11.79 -11.08
CA LEU A 75 1.26 11.43 -9.69
C LEU A 75 1.21 9.91 -9.53
N ARG A 76 2.28 9.31 -9.02
CA ARG A 76 2.40 7.88 -8.72
C ARG A 76 2.13 7.63 -7.25
N ASN A 77 1.51 6.50 -6.95
CA ASN A 77 1.38 6.07 -5.57
C ASN A 77 2.63 5.25 -5.18
N HIS A 78 3.65 5.95 -4.71
CA HIS A 78 4.94 5.34 -4.37
C HIS A 78 4.98 4.71 -2.97
N ARG A 79 3.85 4.61 -2.28
CA ARG A 79 3.76 4.06 -0.93
C ARG A 79 3.88 2.54 -0.94
N LYS A 80 4.51 2.01 0.12
CA LYS A 80 4.58 0.59 0.44
C LYS A 80 4.13 0.44 1.88
N ALA A 81 2.98 -0.21 2.07
CA ALA A 81 2.41 -0.42 3.39
C ALA A 81 1.64 -1.74 3.45
N LEU A 82 1.85 -2.50 4.50
CA LEU A 82 1.00 -3.61 4.88
C LEU A 82 0.45 -3.34 6.27
N ILE A 83 -0.85 -3.28 6.41
CA ILE A 83 -1.51 -3.13 7.69
C ILE A 83 -2.31 -4.41 7.98
N VAL A 84 -2.11 -4.97 9.16
CA VAL A 84 -2.78 -6.19 9.60
C VAL A 84 -3.68 -5.83 10.79
N ASP A 85 -4.98 -6.01 10.59
CA ASP A 85 -6.05 -5.82 11.59
C ASP A 85 -6.03 -4.44 12.29
N GLY A 86 -5.43 -3.43 11.65
CA GLY A 86 -5.24 -2.11 12.24
C GLY A 86 -4.34 -2.08 13.48
N ARG A 87 -3.55 -3.13 13.71
CA ARG A 87 -2.70 -3.30 14.92
C ARG A 87 -1.22 -3.35 14.61
N ILE A 88 -0.86 -3.91 13.46
CA ILE A 88 0.52 -4.04 13.02
C ILE A 88 0.63 -3.37 11.67
N GLY A 89 1.60 -2.48 11.53
CA GLY A 89 1.94 -1.85 10.26
C GLY A 89 3.34 -2.22 9.80
N PHE A 90 3.53 -2.35 8.51
CA PHE A 90 4.83 -2.45 7.87
C PHE A 90 4.90 -1.39 6.80
N THR A 91 5.99 -0.62 6.75
CA THR A 91 6.21 0.41 5.73
C THR A 91 7.70 0.67 5.53
N GLY A 92 8.06 1.17 4.37
CA GLY A 92 9.45 1.46 3.99
C GLY A 92 9.62 1.57 2.49
N GLY A 93 10.83 1.43 1.99
CA GLY A 93 11.16 1.54 0.57
C GLY A 93 11.03 0.23 -0.22
N VAL A 94 11.00 -0.94 0.44
CA VAL A 94 11.01 -2.26 -0.22
C VAL A 94 9.75 -2.51 -1.04
N ASN A 95 9.92 -2.83 -2.32
CA ASN A 95 8.85 -3.28 -3.21
C ASN A 95 8.71 -4.81 -3.20
N LEU A 96 7.61 -5.30 -3.74
CA LEU A 96 7.31 -6.74 -3.84
C LEU A 96 7.81 -7.29 -5.18
N ASN A 97 9.13 -7.33 -5.36
CA ASN A 97 9.79 -7.86 -6.57
C ASN A 97 11.16 -8.44 -6.25
N GLU A 98 11.73 -9.19 -7.19
CA GLU A 98 13.04 -9.83 -7.02
C GLU A 98 14.21 -8.84 -6.89
N TYR A 99 14.09 -7.63 -7.42
CA TYR A 99 15.13 -6.59 -7.24
C TYR A 99 15.31 -6.18 -5.79
N SER A 100 14.31 -6.37 -4.97
CA SER A 100 14.36 -6.12 -3.53
C SER A 100 14.96 -7.29 -2.74
N ARG A 101 15.35 -8.38 -3.40
CA ARG A 101 15.91 -9.60 -2.79
C ARG A 101 17.31 -9.87 -3.33
N SER A 102 18.26 -10.18 -2.45
CA SER A 102 19.57 -10.71 -2.90
C SER A 102 19.39 -12.13 -3.44
N ASN A 103 19.92 -12.40 -4.62
CA ASN A 103 19.90 -13.73 -5.23
C ASN A 103 21.30 -14.34 -5.38
N GLY A 104 22.31 -13.79 -4.69
CA GLY A 104 23.70 -14.22 -4.72
C GLY A 104 24.49 -13.80 -5.99
N ARG A 105 23.79 -13.36 -7.04
CA ARG A 105 24.39 -12.82 -8.28
C ARG A 105 24.31 -11.29 -8.36
N GLN A 106 23.33 -10.73 -7.71
CA GLN A 106 23.06 -9.30 -7.67
C GLN A 106 22.89 -8.88 -6.22
N ALA A 107 23.60 -7.84 -5.79
CA ALA A 107 23.39 -7.27 -4.45
C ALA A 107 21.94 -6.79 -4.33
N ALA A 108 21.32 -7.09 -3.20
CA ALA A 108 20.01 -6.50 -2.90
C ALA A 108 20.13 -4.98 -2.83
N ILE A 109 19.10 -4.28 -3.27
CA ILE A 109 18.99 -2.86 -2.98
C ILE A 109 18.92 -2.71 -1.47
N GLN A 110 19.87 -1.97 -0.89
CA GLN A 110 19.83 -1.66 0.54
C GLN A 110 18.70 -0.66 0.77
N ASP A 111 17.74 -1.06 1.57
CA ASP A 111 16.55 -0.25 1.88
C ASP A 111 16.09 -0.52 3.31
N TYR A 112 15.33 0.41 3.86
CA TYR A 112 14.77 0.30 5.19
C TYR A 112 13.29 -0.07 5.12
N HIS A 113 12.89 -1.03 5.95
CA HIS A 113 11.50 -1.40 6.14
C HIS A 113 11.24 -1.60 7.62
N PHE A 114 10.18 -0.97 8.11
CA PHE A 114 9.89 -0.90 9.53
C PHE A 114 8.63 -1.70 9.86
N ARG A 115 8.66 -2.39 10.98
CA ARG A 115 7.46 -2.90 11.64
C ARG A 115 7.03 -1.87 12.68
N LEU A 116 5.78 -1.46 12.62
CA LEU A 116 5.17 -0.44 13.46
C LEU A 116 4.10 -1.07 14.34
N LEU A 117 4.05 -0.63 15.61
CA LEU A 117 3.05 -0.98 16.60
C LEU A 117 2.54 0.31 17.27
N GLY A 118 1.40 0.22 17.96
CA GLY A 118 0.84 1.36 18.67
C GLY A 118 0.06 2.34 17.77
N PRO A 119 -0.24 3.54 18.25
CA PRO A 119 -1.15 4.49 17.62
C PRO A 119 -0.78 4.89 16.18
N ILE A 120 0.50 4.89 15.83
CA ILE A 120 1.00 5.23 14.49
C ILE A 120 0.39 4.33 13.39
N VAL A 121 0.01 3.10 13.74
CA VAL A 121 -0.62 2.18 12.78
C VAL A 121 -1.98 2.70 12.31
N GLN A 122 -2.69 3.45 13.15
CA GLN A 122 -3.96 4.07 12.77
C GLN A 122 -3.78 5.17 11.72
N GLU A 123 -2.71 5.95 11.83
CA GLU A 123 -2.39 6.97 10.82
C GLU A 123 -2.01 6.32 9.48
N LEU A 124 -1.22 5.24 9.53
CA LEU A 124 -0.87 4.47 8.34
C LEU A 124 -2.11 3.86 7.69
N GLN A 125 -3.02 3.31 8.50
CA GLN A 125 -4.28 2.76 8.02
C GLN A 125 -5.19 3.83 7.41
N TYR A 126 -5.33 4.99 8.05
CA TYR A 126 -6.07 6.12 7.50
C TYR A 126 -5.52 6.55 6.14
N SER A 127 -4.19 6.66 6.02
CA SER A 127 -3.53 6.98 4.76
C SER A 127 -3.86 5.97 3.66
N PHE A 128 -3.83 4.66 3.98
CA PHE A 128 -4.22 3.60 3.06
C PHE A 128 -5.69 3.69 2.65
N LEU A 129 -6.60 3.84 3.62
CA LEU A 129 -8.04 3.86 3.35
C LEU A 129 -8.48 5.09 2.55
N ARG A 130 -7.82 6.22 2.73
CA ARG A 130 -8.02 7.40 1.89
C ARG A 130 -7.66 7.12 0.43
N ASP A 131 -6.49 6.51 0.18
CA ASP A 131 -6.07 6.14 -1.16
C ASP A 131 -6.97 5.05 -1.76
N TRP A 132 -7.43 4.12 -0.93
CA TRP A 132 -8.39 3.08 -1.30
C TRP A 132 -9.73 3.67 -1.75
N HIS A 133 -10.30 4.59 -0.97
CA HIS A 133 -11.55 5.27 -1.31
C HIS A 133 -11.45 5.98 -2.67
N VAL A 134 -10.34 6.69 -2.92
CA VAL A 134 -10.11 7.38 -4.21
C VAL A 134 -10.19 6.43 -5.40
N MET A 135 -9.77 5.18 -5.24
CA MET A 135 -9.71 4.18 -6.32
C MET A 135 -10.96 3.32 -6.44
N THR A 136 -11.70 3.12 -5.37
CA THR A 136 -12.81 2.15 -5.34
C THR A 136 -14.17 2.79 -5.14
N GLU A 137 -14.19 4.07 -4.70
CA GLU A 137 -15.41 4.78 -4.29
C GLU A 137 -16.18 4.05 -3.16
N GLU A 138 -15.52 3.11 -2.45
CA GLU A 138 -16.12 2.44 -1.28
C GLU A 138 -16.50 3.49 -0.23
N ASP A 139 -17.68 3.35 0.35
CA ASP A 139 -18.26 4.33 1.27
C ASP A 139 -17.30 4.72 2.40
N PRO A 140 -16.92 6.01 2.51
CA PRO A 140 -15.98 6.45 3.53
C PRO A 140 -16.52 6.26 4.96
N VAL A 141 -17.83 6.27 5.18
CA VAL A 141 -18.43 6.02 6.49
C VAL A 141 -18.14 4.57 6.94
N GLN A 142 -18.21 3.62 6.03
CA GLN A 142 -17.87 2.23 6.30
C GLN A 142 -16.35 2.06 6.51
N LEU A 143 -15.53 2.70 5.66
CA LEU A 143 -14.07 2.63 5.75
C LEU A 143 -13.53 3.23 7.05
N LEU A 144 -14.15 4.30 7.55
CA LEU A 144 -13.72 5.01 8.77
C LEU A 144 -14.47 4.53 10.03
N SER A 145 -15.21 3.45 9.93
CA SER A 145 -15.96 2.89 11.06
C SER A 145 -15.04 2.35 12.17
N ALA A 146 -15.56 2.27 13.38
CA ALA A 146 -14.83 1.80 14.57
C ALA A 146 -14.26 0.37 14.43
N GLN A 147 -14.79 -0.44 13.50
CA GLN A 147 -14.23 -1.77 13.21
C GLN A 147 -12.82 -1.70 12.61
N HIS A 148 -12.48 -0.61 11.93
CA HIS A 148 -11.17 -0.39 11.32
C HIS A 148 -10.23 0.41 12.23
N PHE A 149 -10.78 1.25 13.14
CA PHE A 149 -10.01 2.12 14.01
C PHE A 149 -10.25 1.77 15.47
N ARG A 150 -9.36 0.99 16.05
CA ARG A 150 -9.38 0.64 17.47
C ARG A 150 -8.38 1.52 18.22
N ARG A 151 -8.72 1.91 19.42
CA ARG A 151 -7.76 2.60 20.29
C ARG A 151 -6.62 1.63 20.64
N LEU A 152 -5.42 1.99 20.21
CA LEU A 152 -4.20 1.22 20.50
C LEU A 152 -3.43 1.93 21.62
N PRO A 153 -2.92 1.21 22.62
CA PRO A 153 -2.00 1.78 23.59
C PRO A 153 -0.67 2.14 22.91
N PRO A 154 0.07 3.10 23.45
CA PRO A 154 1.46 3.32 23.06
C PRO A 154 2.28 2.04 23.26
N GLU A 155 3.16 1.75 22.31
CA GLU A 155 4.09 0.63 22.38
C GLU A 155 5.51 1.13 22.09
N GLY A 156 6.47 0.81 22.98
CA GLY A 156 7.85 1.27 22.89
C GLY A 156 8.04 2.74 23.24
N ALA A 157 9.27 3.25 23.02
CA ALA A 157 9.66 4.60 23.36
C ALA A 157 9.93 5.50 22.13
N ALA A 158 9.80 4.96 20.92
CA ALA A 158 10.07 5.72 19.71
C ALA A 158 8.89 6.65 19.38
N LEU A 159 9.20 7.92 19.11
CA LEU A 159 8.24 8.85 18.54
C LEU A 159 8.21 8.67 17.03
N ALA A 160 7.02 8.52 16.48
CA ALA A 160 6.82 8.36 15.05
C ALA A 160 5.63 9.19 14.56
N ARG A 161 5.73 9.71 13.35
CA ARG A 161 4.67 10.46 12.68
C ARG A 161 4.57 10.04 11.22
N VAL A 162 3.38 9.94 10.68
CA VAL A 162 3.16 9.79 9.25
C VAL A 162 3.12 11.15 8.59
N VAL A 163 4.07 11.41 7.69
CA VAL A 163 4.08 12.61 6.84
C VAL A 163 3.60 12.19 5.45
N ASN A 164 2.44 12.68 5.06
CA ASN A 164 1.93 12.44 3.73
C ASN A 164 2.46 13.52 2.78
N SER A 165 3.21 13.11 1.76
CA SER A 165 3.58 14.00 0.66
C SER A 165 2.65 13.79 -0.53
N GLY A 166 2.40 14.84 -1.27
CA GLY A 166 1.53 14.80 -2.45
C GLY A 166 1.66 16.07 -3.28
N PRO A 167 0.91 16.17 -4.38
CA PRO A 167 1.02 17.30 -5.32
C PRO A 167 0.36 18.59 -4.83
N SER A 168 -0.36 18.57 -3.70
CA SER A 168 -0.92 19.79 -3.15
C SER A 168 0.16 20.65 -2.47
N SER A 169 0.04 21.97 -2.55
CA SER A 169 0.97 22.93 -1.94
C SER A 169 1.16 22.68 -0.44
N ASP A 170 0.09 22.36 0.27
CA ASP A 170 0.10 22.17 1.72
C ASP A 170 0.94 20.96 2.15
N LEU A 171 0.97 19.90 1.31
CA LEU A 171 1.78 18.71 1.58
C LEU A 171 3.26 18.90 1.21
N ARG A 172 3.58 19.80 0.27
CA ARG A 172 4.97 20.21 0.00
C ARG A 172 5.53 20.98 1.17
N VAL A 173 4.80 21.95 1.68
CA VAL A 173 5.22 22.73 2.85
C VAL A 173 5.51 21.84 4.06
N ALA A 174 4.71 20.81 4.31
CA ALA A 174 4.96 19.88 5.42
C ALA A 174 6.27 19.09 5.25
N VAL A 175 6.62 18.69 4.01
CA VAL A 175 7.89 18.01 3.73
C VAL A 175 9.06 18.97 3.84
N ASP A 176 8.94 20.18 3.27
CA ASP A 176 10.00 21.19 3.31
C ASP A 176 10.31 21.62 4.75
N LEU A 177 9.28 21.77 5.60
CA LEU A 177 9.48 22.10 7.03
C LEU A 177 10.11 20.96 7.84
N PHE A 178 10.08 19.73 7.33
CA PHE A 178 10.65 18.57 8.02
C PHE A 178 12.14 18.37 7.67
N PHE A 179 12.56 18.77 6.47
CA PHE A 179 13.90 18.54 5.95
C PHE A 179 14.79 19.80 5.90
N ASN A 180 14.27 20.98 6.19
CA ASN A 180 14.99 22.25 6.35
C ASN A 180 14.91 22.75 7.79
#